data_1273e50b65002bd4ae65fa0e8dedc312
#
_entry.id   1273e50b65002bd4ae65fa0e8dedc312
#
_cell.length_a   1.000
_cell.length_b   1.000
_cell.length_c   1.000
_cell.angle_alpha   90.00
_cell.angle_beta   90.00
_cell.angle_gamma   90.00
#
_symmetry.space_group_name_H-M   'P 1'
#
loop_
_entity.id
_entity.type
_entity.pdbx_description
1 polymer ?
#
loop_
_entity_poly.entity_id
_entity_poly.type
_entity_poly.pdbx_seq_one_letter_code
_entity_poly.pdbx_strand_id
1 'polypeptide(L)'
;MMQDELPDLGPVPWRTLLYFDAKAVAAIAGCALLLIGLLVVLPVWLRGQERADFAGTTARTAPGVVTICQISPVSQGGGGLFNAVTVAFDKRQSYYALPPESKWQPKFHQNVRVTYRVGRNSGAVHVDAVTPE
;
A
#
# COMPACT_ATOMS: atom_id res chain seq x y z
N MET A 1 -40.59 -34.55 -27.80
CA MET A 1 -39.33 -33.87 -27.53
C MET A 1 -39.34 -32.54 -28.27
N MET A 2 -39.61 -31.50 -27.53
CA MET A 2 -39.33 -30.19 -28.07
C MET A 2 -37.84 -29.96 -27.93
N GLN A 3 -37.12 -30.13 -28.99
CA GLN A 3 -35.85 -29.47 -29.11
C GLN A 3 -36.20 -28.00 -29.24
N ASP A 4 -35.88 -27.26 -28.20
CA ASP A 4 -35.77 -25.83 -28.36
C ASP A 4 -34.72 -25.60 -29.43
N GLU A 5 -35.15 -25.50 -30.66
CA GLU A 5 -34.30 -24.95 -31.67
C GLU A 5 -34.00 -23.52 -31.28
N LEU A 6 -32.89 -23.39 -30.55
CA LEU A 6 -32.26 -22.09 -30.41
C LEU A 6 -32.13 -21.55 -31.85
N PRO A 7 -32.68 -20.37 -32.13
CA PRO A 7 -32.51 -19.79 -33.44
C PRO A 7 -31.04 -19.77 -33.75
N ASP A 8 -30.66 -20.38 -34.83
CA ASP A 8 -29.30 -20.32 -35.33
C ASP A 8 -29.01 -18.85 -35.67
N LEU A 9 -28.46 -18.15 -34.71
CA LEU A 9 -28.16 -16.73 -34.86
C LEU A 9 -26.99 -16.49 -35.83
N GLY A 10 -26.41 -17.56 -36.38
CA GLY A 10 -25.27 -17.44 -37.27
C GLY A 10 -24.09 -16.67 -36.66
N PRO A 11 -22.94 -16.69 -37.28
CA PRO A 11 -21.85 -15.84 -36.86
C PRO A 11 -22.25 -14.37 -37.04
N VAL A 12 -22.36 -13.67 -35.91
CA VAL A 12 -22.62 -12.22 -35.94
C VAL A 12 -21.41 -11.56 -36.60
N PRO A 13 -21.59 -10.84 -37.71
CA PRO A 13 -20.47 -10.20 -38.35
C PRO A 13 -19.84 -9.19 -37.36
N TRP A 14 -18.56 -9.30 -37.16
CA TRP A 14 -17.81 -8.44 -36.26
C TRP A 14 -17.99 -6.93 -36.53
N ARG A 15 -18.27 -6.58 -37.78
CA ARG A 15 -18.62 -5.20 -38.21
C ARG A 15 -19.90 -4.72 -37.56
N THR A 16 -20.90 -5.58 -37.45
CA THR A 16 -22.15 -5.25 -36.77
C THR A 16 -21.99 -5.09 -35.30
N LEU A 17 -21.15 -5.92 -34.67
CA LEU A 17 -20.78 -5.77 -33.29
C LEU A 17 -20.03 -4.44 -33.01
N LEU A 18 -19.09 -4.10 -33.88
CA LEU A 18 -18.35 -2.83 -33.74
C LEU A 18 -19.29 -1.62 -33.95
N TYR A 19 -20.20 -1.70 -34.88
CA TYR A 19 -21.15 -0.61 -35.15
C TYR A 19 -22.22 -0.51 -34.06
N PHE A 20 -22.73 -1.64 -33.59
CA PHE A 20 -23.80 -1.70 -32.60
C PHE A 20 -23.34 -1.22 -31.25
N ASP A 21 -22.11 -1.58 -30.86
CA ASP A 21 -21.54 -1.31 -29.55
C ASP A 21 -20.50 -0.17 -29.57
N ALA A 22 -20.43 0.59 -30.65
CA ALA A 22 -19.48 1.68 -30.77
C ALA A 22 -19.58 2.68 -29.61
N LYS A 23 -20.82 3.02 -29.21
CA LYS A 23 -21.06 3.88 -28.06
C LYS A 23 -20.70 3.19 -26.75
N ALA A 24 -21.03 1.92 -26.59
CA ALA A 24 -20.70 1.13 -25.42
C ALA A 24 -19.19 0.92 -25.31
N VAL A 25 -18.53 0.59 -26.42
CA VAL A 25 -17.07 0.45 -26.47
C VAL A 25 -16.37 1.78 -26.13
N ALA A 26 -16.87 2.89 -26.67
CA ALA A 26 -16.33 4.21 -26.34
C ALA A 26 -16.52 4.56 -24.86
N ALA A 27 -17.68 4.22 -24.28
CA ALA A 27 -17.94 4.41 -22.85
C ALA A 27 -17.02 3.55 -21.98
N ILE A 28 -16.87 2.28 -22.33
CA ILE A 28 -15.97 1.35 -21.62
C ILE A 28 -14.51 1.82 -21.72
N ALA A 29 -14.08 2.21 -22.91
CA ALA A 29 -12.73 2.73 -23.13
C ALA A 29 -12.50 4.02 -22.32
N GLY A 30 -13.48 4.92 -22.29
CA GLY A 30 -13.42 6.14 -21.48
C GLY A 30 -13.34 5.85 -20.00
N CYS A 31 -14.16 4.92 -19.48
CA CYS A 31 -14.11 4.47 -18.10
C CYS A 31 -12.77 3.80 -17.76
N ALA A 32 -12.24 2.96 -18.64
CA ALA A 32 -10.97 2.31 -18.47
C ALA A 32 -9.82 3.33 -18.41
N LEU A 33 -9.83 4.32 -19.29
CA LEU A 33 -8.84 5.40 -19.27
C LEU A 33 -8.92 6.23 -17.99
N LEU A 34 -10.13 6.54 -17.52
CA LEU A 34 -10.32 7.24 -16.24
C LEU A 34 -9.80 6.43 -15.06
N LEU A 35 -10.08 5.12 -15.02
CA LEU A 35 -9.58 4.23 -13.98
C LEU A 35 -8.06 4.13 -13.99
N ILE A 36 -7.45 3.99 -15.16
CA ILE A 36 -6.00 3.96 -15.32
C ILE A 36 -5.40 5.31 -14.86
N GLY A 37 -5.99 6.41 -15.28
CA GLY A 37 -5.59 7.73 -14.86
C GLY A 37 -5.65 7.91 -13.35
N LEU A 38 -6.74 7.49 -12.70
CA LEU A 38 -6.89 7.53 -11.26
C LEU A 38 -5.88 6.61 -10.55
N LEU A 39 -5.64 5.41 -11.08
CA LEU A 39 -4.69 4.47 -10.49
C LEU A 39 -3.23 4.95 -10.58
N VAL A 40 -2.91 5.79 -11.56
CA VAL A 40 -1.56 6.35 -11.73
C VAL A 40 -1.43 7.70 -11.02
N VAL A 41 -2.40 8.59 -11.22
CA VAL A 41 -2.34 9.98 -10.72
C VAL A 41 -2.57 10.03 -9.21
N LEU A 42 -3.52 9.27 -8.70
CA LEU A 42 -3.86 9.31 -7.28
C LEU A 42 -2.71 8.89 -6.37
N PRO A 43 -2.00 7.77 -6.60
CA PRO A 43 -0.84 7.42 -5.79
C PRO A 43 0.28 8.46 -5.86
N VAL A 44 0.54 9.03 -7.03
CA VAL A 44 1.56 10.07 -7.20
C VAL A 44 1.19 11.32 -6.42
N TRP A 45 -0.07 11.72 -6.47
CA TRP A 45 -0.59 12.87 -5.75
C TRP A 45 -0.53 12.66 -4.24
N LEU A 46 -0.95 11.49 -3.76
CA LEU A 46 -0.87 11.13 -2.34
C LEU A 46 0.56 11.12 -1.83
N ARG A 47 1.49 10.56 -2.59
CA ARG A 47 2.92 10.60 -2.24
C ARG A 47 3.45 12.03 -2.22
N GLY A 48 3.00 12.87 -3.13
CA GLY A 48 3.35 14.29 -3.14
C GLY A 48 2.85 15.00 -1.88
N GLN A 49 1.63 14.70 -1.45
CA GLN A 49 1.08 15.24 -0.20
C GLN A 49 1.82 14.75 1.03
N GLU A 50 2.15 13.47 1.09
CA GLU A 50 2.95 12.92 2.18
C GLU A 50 4.32 13.60 2.26
N ARG A 51 4.99 13.75 1.14
CA ARG A 51 6.28 14.46 1.08
C ARG A 51 6.16 15.91 1.54
N ALA A 52 5.11 16.60 1.12
CA ALA A 52 4.87 17.97 1.55
C ALA A 52 4.53 18.06 3.03
N ASP A 53 3.78 17.09 3.54
CA ASP A 53 3.40 17.02 4.95
C ASP A 53 4.62 16.83 5.86
N PHE A 54 5.58 16.00 5.45
CA PHE A 54 6.81 15.74 6.20
C PHE A 54 7.97 16.67 5.82
N ALA A 55 7.82 17.47 4.78
CA ALA A 55 8.88 18.39 4.36
C ALA A 55 9.18 19.43 5.44
N GLY A 56 10.45 19.57 5.78
CA GLY A 56 10.91 20.52 6.77
C GLY A 56 10.55 20.16 8.21
N THR A 57 9.99 18.97 8.46
CA THR A 57 9.78 18.47 9.82
C THR A 57 11.07 17.96 10.41
N THR A 58 11.29 18.26 11.69
CA THR A 58 12.47 17.74 12.41
C THR A 58 12.19 16.38 13.00
N ALA A 59 13.16 15.49 12.91
CA ALA A 59 13.08 14.20 13.54
C ALA A 59 13.08 14.35 15.07
N ARG A 60 12.20 13.61 15.73
CA ARG A 60 12.10 13.56 17.18
C ARG A 60 12.51 12.17 17.62
N THR A 61 13.07 12.10 18.83
CA THR A 61 13.47 10.85 19.43
C THR A 61 12.71 10.65 20.74
N ALA A 62 12.17 9.46 20.94
CA ALA A 62 11.43 9.11 22.14
C ALA A 62 11.74 7.67 22.56
N PRO A 63 11.68 7.36 23.86
CA PRO A 63 11.73 5.98 24.31
C PRO A 63 10.44 5.26 23.91
N GLY A 64 10.58 4.03 23.49
CA GLY A 64 9.46 3.20 23.08
C GLY A 64 9.61 1.76 23.53
N VAL A 65 8.57 0.99 23.32
CA VAL A 65 8.52 -0.44 23.65
C VAL A 65 7.97 -1.19 22.45
N VAL A 66 8.58 -2.31 22.15
CA VAL A 66 8.07 -3.21 21.09
C VAL A 66 6.83 -3.93 21.60
N THR A 67 5.72 -3.74 20.92
CA THR A 67 4.44 -4.36 21.28
C THR A 67 4.10 -5.57 20.43
N ILE A 68 4.48 -5.57 19.16
CA ILE A 68 4.20 -6.67 18.23
C ILE A 68 5.43 -6.88 17.36
N CYS A 69 5.85 -8.14 17.25
CA CYS A 69 6.87 -8.56 16.30
C CYS A 69 6.18 -9.35 15.18
N GLN A 70 6.33 -8.89 13.95
CA GLN A 70 5.77 -9.57 12.79
C GLN A 70 6.87 -10.25 12.00
N ILE A 71 6.67 -11.55 11.78
CA ILE A 71 7.50 -12.34 10.88
C ILE A 71 6.72 -12.45 9.59
N SER A 72 7.31 -12.03 8.48
CA SER A 72 6.70 -12.25 7.19
C SER A 72 6.87 -13.71 6.78
N PRO A 73 5.78 -14.46 6.53
CA PRO A 73 5.87 -15.82 6.05
C PRO A 73 6.41 -15.91 4.61
N VAL A 74 6.57 -14.79 3.93
CA VAL A 74 6.90 -14.71 2.50
C VAL A 74 8.33 -14.22 2.29
N SER A 75 9.21 -14.29 3.27
CA SER A 75 10.61 -14.00 3.03
C SER A 75 11.22 -15.11 2.17
N GLN A 76 10.88 -15.07 0.89
CA GLN A 76 11.43 -15.99 -0.06
C GLN A 76 12.89 -15.63 -0.34
N GLY A 77 13.75 -16.51 0.03
CA GLY A 77 15.13 -16.51 -0.45
C GLY A 77 16.10 -15.64 0.32
N GLY A 78 15.79 -15.17 1.50
CA GLY A 78 16.70 -14.29 2.16
C GLY A 78 16.94 -14.46 3.64
N GLY A 79 16.27 -15.36 4.30
CA GLY A 79 16.49 -15.59 5.71
C GLY A 79 16.17 -14.42 6.63
N GLY A 80 15.47 -13.40 6.15
CA GLY A 80 14.92 -12.33 6.98
C GLY A 80 13.73 -12.84 7.78
N LEU A 81 13.93 -13.15 9.03
CA LEU A 81 12.89 -13.70 9.89
C LEU A 81 11.91 -12.64 10.37
N PHE A 82 12.35 -11.41 10.53
CA PHE A 82 11.52 -10.32 10.99
C PHE A 82 11.50 -9.17 9.99
N ASN A 83 10.32 -8.82 9.54
CA ASN A 83 10.17 -7.73 8.58
C ASN A 83 9.60 -6.46 9.19
N ALA A 84 8.94 -6.57 10.34
CA ALA A 84 8.30 -5.43 10.92
C ALA A 84 8.07 -5.57 12.42
N VAL A 85 8.02 -4.44 13.07
CA VAL A 85 7.65 -4.33 14.48
C VAL A 85 6.64 -3.22 14.65
N THR A 86 5.77 -3.38 15.62
CA THR A 86 4.94 -2.27 16.10
C THR A 86 5.56 -1.77 17.39
N VAL A 87 5.81 -0.48 17.46
CA VAL A 87 6.38 0.17 18.63
C VAL A 87 5.38 1.13 19.23
N ALA A 88 5.29 1.13 20.55
CA ALA A 88 4.53 2.10 21.30
C ALA A 88 5.48 3.13 21.88
N PHE A 89 5.22 4.41 21.63
CA PHE A 89 6.00 5.53 22.12
C PHE A 89 5.11 6.77 22.25
N ASP A 90 5.34 7.55 23.26
CA ASP A 90 4.65 8.84 23.48
C ASP A 90 3.12 8.76 23.27
N LYS A 91 2.47 7.76 23.88
CA LYS A 91 1.04 7.45 23.75
C LYS A 91 0.59 7.15 22.31
N ARG A 92 1.51 6.78 21.44
CA ARG A 92 1.26 6.45 20.04
C ARG A 92 1.76 5.05 19.75
N GLN A 93 1.18 4.46 18.72
CA GLN A 93 1.67 3.21 18.17
C GLN A 93 1.95 3.39 16.69
N SER A 94 3.05 2.87 16.22
CA SER A 94 3.41 2.92 14.82
C SER A 94 4.09 1.65 14.36
N TYR A 95 3.91 1.37 13.10
CA TYR A 95 4.51 0.25 12.42
C TYR A 95 5.85 0.67 11.84
N TYR A 96 6.86 -0.16 11.99
CA TYR A 96 8.18 0.05 11.43
C TYR A 96 8.65 -1.19 10.70
N ALA A 97 8.90 -1.05 9.40
CA ALA A 97 9.47 -2.11 8.60
C ALA A 97 10.98 -2.15 8.81
N LEU A 98 11.49 -3.30 9.22
CA LEU A 98 12.93 -3.47 9.39
C LEU A 98 13.63 -3.51 8.03
N PRO A 99 14.76 -2.80 7.87
CA PRO A 99 15.56 -2.92 6.67
C PRO A 99 16.10 -4.36 6.54
N PRO A 100 16.22 -4.90 5.32
CA PRO A 100 16.69 -6.26 5.11
C PRO A 100 18.12 -6.49 5.63
N GLU A 101 18.86 -5.44 5.84
CA GLU A 101 20.24 -5.46 6.34
C GLU A 101 20.31 -5.51 7.86
N SER A 102 19.18 -5.32 8.54
CA SER A 102 19.15 -5.27 10.00
C SER A 102 19.44 -6.64 10.59
N LYS A 103 20.41 -6.67 11.47
CA LYS A 103 20.74 -7.86 12.26
C LYS A 103 19.99 -7.90 13.60
N TRP A 104 19.25 -6.85 13.89
CA TRP A 104 18.49 -6.75 15.12
C TRP A 104 17.32 -7.72 15.10
N GLN A 105 17.22 -8.52 16.14
CA GLN A 105 16.08 -9.39 16.39
C GLN A 105 15.22 -8.77 17.49
N PRO A 106 14.11 -8.10 17.12
CA PRO A 106 13.28 -7.47 18.12
C PRO A 106 12.60 -8.51 19.00
N LYS A 107 12.52 -8.19 20.29
CA LYS A 107 11.85 -9.01 21.28
C LYS A 107 10.62 -8.29 21.81
N PHE A 108 9.61 -9.04 22.16
CA PHE A 108 8.40 -8.52 22.78
C PHE A 108 8.74 -7.79 24.08
N HIS A 109 8.18 -6.60 24.28
CA HIS A 109 8.45 -5.72 25.40
C HIS A 109 9.88 -5.17 25.49
N GLN A 110 10.66 -5.29 24.44
CA GLN A 110 12.00 -4.71 24.42
C GLN A 110 11.93 -3.18 24.41
N ASN A 111 12.76 -2.54 25.23
CA ASN A 111 12.92 -1.09 25.22
C ASN A 111 13.73 -0.68 23.99
N VAL A 112 13.23 0.31 23.30
CA VAL A 112 13.84 0.82 22.06
C VAL A 112 13.81 2.34 22.06
N ARG A 113 14.64 2.92 21.24
CA ARG A 113 14.61 4.34 20.94
C ARG A 113 14.04 4.54 19.54
N VAL A 114 13.00 5.33 19.46
CA VAL A 114 12.26 5.58 18.22
C VAL A 114 12.58 6.98 17.71
N THR A 115 13.04 7.07 16.48
CA THR A 115 13.19 8.33 15.76
C THR A 115 12.04 8.48 14.80
N TYR A 116 11.26 9.52 14.95
CA TYR A 116 10.03 9.71 14.19
C TYR A 116 9.83 11.16 13.79
N ARG A 117 8.97 11.37 12.80
CA ARG A 117 8.51 12.68 12.37
C ARG A 117 6.98 12.73 12.43
N VAL A 118 6.48 13.90 12.70
CA VAL A 118 5.03 14.17 12.73
C VAL A 118 4.69 15.07 11.56
N GLY A 119 3.71 14.67 10.75
CA GLY A 119 3.24 15.46 9.63
C GLY A 119 2.62 16.76 10.08
N ARG A 120 2.90 17.85 9.37
CA ARG A 120 2.44 19.20 9.73
C ARG A 120 0.94 19.35 9.65
N ASN A 121 0.33 18.76 8.62
CA ASN A 121 -1.08 18.95 8.34
C ASN A 121 -1.92 17.78 8.85
N SER A 122 -1.43 16.56 8.70
CA SER A 122 -2.18 15.35 9.05
C SER A 122 -1.98 14.92 10.50
N GLY A 123 -0.89 15.31 11.13
CA GLY A 123 -0.48 14.76 12.43
C GLY A 123 -0.05 13.29 12.36
N ALA A 124 0.09 12.75 11.16
CA ALA A 124 0.52 11.39 10.94
C ALA A 124 1.97 11.20 11.41
N VAL A 125 2.25 10.05 11.99
CA VAL A 125 3.58 9.71 12.49
C VAL A 125 4.27 8.81 11.49
N HIS A 126 5.48 9.17 11.13
CA HIS A 126 6.37 8.33 10.34
C HIS A 126 7.60 7.98 11.17
N VAL A 127 7.83 6.70 11.36
CA VAL A 127 9.00 6.22 12.09
C VAL A 127 10.16 6.08 11.11
N ASP A 128 11.22 6.82 11.35
CA ASP A 128 12.42 6.79 10.51
C ASP A 128 13.38 5.68 10.94
N ALA A 129 13.52 5.47 12.24
CA ALA A 129 14.44 4.47 12.77
C ALA A 129 14.00 3.98 14.15
N VAL A 130 14.28 2.74 14.43
CA VAL A 130 14.12 2.13 15.75
C VAL A 130 15.43 1.45 16.11
N THR A 131 15.99 1.82 17.23
CA THR A 131 17.23 1.24 17.73
C THR A 131 17.01 0.60 19.08
N PRO A 132 17.57 -0.58 19.36
CA PRO A 132 17.49 -1.19 20.69
C PRO A 132 18.26 -0.34 21.70
N GLU A 133 17.70 -0.24 22.88
CA GLU A 133 18.41 0.33 24.03
C GLU A 133 19.28 -0.69 24.72
#